data_55c81334c213423c1952b6516eda70d3
#
_entry.id   55c81334c213423c1952b6516eda70d3
#
_cell.length_a   1.000
_cell.length_b   1.000
_cell.length_c   1.000
_cell.angle_alpha   90.00
_cell.angle_beta   90.00
_cell.angle_gamma   90.00
#
_symmetry.space_group_name_H-M   'P 1'
#
loop_
_entity.id
_entity.type
_entity.pdbx_description
1 polymer ?
#
loop_
_entity_poly.entity_id
_entity_poly.type
_entity_poly.pdbx_seq_one_letter_code
_entity_poly.pdbx_strand_id
1 'polypeptide(L)'
;MKKFLALAVLAIATPAAAQKMPVGVTYDATILRASDGDTVVIEATWIPAPIKQEIAVRVYGVDTPEKSFRAKCPQEDAKGQAASAFTKEQIAKATKKQWVLYDWDKFGGRVLGDIILDGKSLREMLIANGFARPYFGEAKQSWCN
;
A
#
# COMPACT_ATOMS: atom_id res chain seq x y z
N MET A 1 25.31 -31.48 47.50
CA MET A 1 24.76 -31.39 46.12
C MET A 1 23.73 -30.25 46.06
N LYS A 2 24.09 -29.13 45.47
CA LYS A 2 23.18 -27.97 45.31
C LYS A 2 22.44 -28.12 44.00
N LYS A 3 21.12 -28.34 44.06
CA LYS A 3 20.27 -28.39 42.89
C LYS A 3 19.92 -26.95 42.47
N PHE A 4 20.46 -26.50 41.32
CA PHE A 4 20.05 -25.25 40.70
C PHE A 4 18.73 -25.48 40.00
N LEU A 5 17.68 -24.82 40.49
CA LEU A 5 16.40 -24.77 39.83
C LEU A 5 16.49 -23.65 38.76
N ALA A 6 16.54 -24.04 37.50
CA ALA A 6 16.48 -23.08 36.39
C ALA A 6 15.04 -22.62 36.21
N LEU A 7 14.75 -21.36 36.53
CA LEU A 7 13.47 -20.74 36.30
C LEU A 7 13.37 -20.36 34.81
N ALA A 8 12.63 -21.12 34.04
CA ALA A 8 12.33 -20.77 32.64
C ALA A 8 11.37 -19.59 32.63
N VAL A 9 11.85 -18.41 32.26
CA VAL A 9 11.01 -17.25 32.01
C VAL A 9 10.33 -17.44 30.65
N LEU A 10 9.06 -17.80 30.70
CA LEU A 10 8.22 -17.86 29.49
C LEU A 10 7.91 -16.42 29.06
N ALA A 11 8.57 -15.93 28.00
CA ALA A 11 8.26 -14.65 27.40
C ALA A 11 6.89 -14.77 26.73
N ILE A 12 5.87 -14.18 27.34
CA ILE A 12 4.55 -14.05 26.74
C ILE A 12 4.66 -12.96 25.68
N ALA A 13 4.76 -13.35 24.41
CA ALA A 13 4.64 -12.42 23.30
C ALA A 13 3.21 -11.89 23.29
N THR A 14 3.02 -10.62 23.69
CA THR A 14 1.76 -9.92 23.51
C THR A 14 1.48 -9.80 22.01
N PRO A 15 0.31 -10.23 21.51
CA PRO A 15 -0.04 -10.02 20.11
C PRO A 15 -0.03 -8.51 19.84
N ALA A 16 0.73 -8.07 18.83
CA ALA A 16 0.64 -6.70 18.36
C ALA A 16 -0.83 -6.42 18.03
N ALA A 17 -1.43 -5.43 18.69
CA ALA A 17 -2.80 -5.05 18.44
C ALA A 17 -2.95 -4.75 16.95
N ALA A 18 -3.81 -5.50 16.26
CA ALA A 18 -4.08 -5.30 14.85
C ALA A 18 -4.56 -3.86 14.64
N GLN A 19 -3.79 -3.06 13.87
CA GLN A 19 -4.12 -1.67 13.64
C GLN A 19 -5.45 -1.60 12.89
N LYS A 20 -6.43 -0.92 13.47
CA LYS A 20 -7.75 -0.79 12.86
C LYS A 20 -7.64 0.08 11.60
N MET A 21 -8.07 -0.45 10.46
CA MET A 21 -8.14 0.32 9.22
C MET A 21 -9.16 1.46 9.38
N PRO A 22 -8.87 2.66 8.83
CA PRO A 22 -9.83 3.76 8.87
C PRO A 22 -11.11 3.39 8.10
N VAL A 23 -12.21 3.99 8.51
CA VAL A 23 -13.47 3.89 7.78
C VAL A 23 -13.40 4.88 6.62
N GLY A 24 -13.66 4.40 5.41
CA GLY A 24 -13.64 5.22 4.20
C GLY A 24 -14.96 5.17 3.44
N VAL A 25 -15.10 6.06 2.48
CA VAL A 25 -16.22 6.08 1.55
C VAL A 25 -15.75 5.51 0.22
N THR A 26 -16.56 4.62 -0.37
CA THR A 26 -16.25 3.94 -1.63
C THR A 26 -16.97 4.62 -2.79
N TYR A 27 -16.23 4.86 -3.86
CA TYR A 27 -16.71 5.45 -5.10
C TYR A 27 -16.30 4.59 -6.30
N ASP A 28 -17.06 4.66 -7.38
CA ASP A 28 -16.62 4.12 -8.67
C ASP A 28 -15.42 4.92 -9.19
N ALA A 29 -14.52 4.25 -9.89
CA ALA A 29 -13.28 4.85 -10.35
C ALA A 29 -13.03 4.62 -11.84
N THR A 30 -12.65 5.68 -12.55
CA THR A 30 -11.94 5.59 -13.82
C THR A 30 -10.44 5.67 -13.51
N ILE A 31 -9.73 4.55 -13.66
CA ILE A 31 -8.29 4.49 -13.39
C ILE A 31 -7.55 4.92 -14.64
N LEU A 32 -6.70 5.95 -14.51
CA LEU A 32 -5.89 6.47 -15.59
C LEU A 32 -4.55 5.74 -15.73
N ARG A 33 -3.88 5.45 -14.59
CA ARG A 33 -2.60 4.74 -14.56
C ARG A 33 -2.21 4.31 -13.14
N ALA A 34 -1.32 3.33 -13.04
CA ALA A 34 -0.54 3.07 -11.82
C ALA A 34 0.81 3.78 -11.94
N SER A 35 1.13 4.65 -11.00
CA SER A 35 2.43 5.33 -10.91
C SER A 35 3.48 4.41 -10.29
N ASP A 36 3.12 3.73 -9.21
CA ASP A 36 3.94 2.79 -8.44
C ASP A 36 3.11 1.58 -8.03
N GLY A 37 3.71 0.65 -7.30
CA GLY A 37 2.98 -0.50 -6.80
C GLY A 37 1.81 -0.12 -5.88
N ASP A 38 1.97 0.96 -5.13
CA ASP A 38 1.00 1.44 -4.13
C ASP A 38 0.36 2.80 -4.44
N THR A 39 0.53 3.32 -5.64
CA THR A 39 -0.03 4.62 -6.03
C THR A 39 -0.71 4.52 -7.39
N VAL A 40 -2.00 4.81 -7.40
CA VAL A 40 -2.87 4.74 -8.59
C VAL A 40 -3.47 6.11 -8.84
N VAL A 41 -3.46 6.57 -10.08
CA VAL A 41 -4.05 7.84 -10.49
C VAL A 41 -5.42 7.57 -11.10
N ILE A 42 -6.42 8.27 -10.56
CA ILE A 42 -7.80 8.19 -11.00
C ILE A 42 -8.25 9.51 -11.63
N GLU A 43 -9.24 9.45 -12.50
CA GLU A 43 -9.92 10.61 -13.02
C GLU A 43 -10.68 11.34 -11.90
N ALA A 44 -10.63 12.67 -11.92
CA ALA A 44 -11.23 13.53 -10.91
C ALA A 44 -11.99 14.70 -11.57
N THR A 45 -13.07 14.37 -12.26
CA THR A 45 -13.88 15.33 -13.04
C THR A 45 -14.53 16.43 -12.20
N TRP A 46 -14.60 16.25 -10.87
CA TRP A 46 -15.05 17.28 -9.91
C TRP A 46 -14.03 18.40 -9.69
N ILE A 47 -12.78 18.23 -10.15
CA ILE A 47 -11.77 19.28 -10.10
C ILE A 47 -12.01 20.24 -11.27
N PRO A 48 -12.17 21.56 -11.02
CA PRO A 48 -12.49 22.51 -12.09
C PRO A 48 -11.29 22.74 -13.02
N ALA A 49 -11.58 22.87 -14.32
CA ALA A 49 -10.56 23.32 -15.28
C ALA A 49 -10.12 24.78 -14.94
N PRO A 50 -8.87 25.17 -15.22
CA PRO A 50 -7.83 24.44 -15.96
C PRO A 50 -6.94 23.51 -15.09
N ILE A 51 -7.34 23.24 -13.85
CA ILE A 51 -6.62 22.31 -12.99
C ILE A 51 -6.72 20.90 -13.60
N LYS A 52 -5.64 20.14 -13.53
CA LYS A 52 -5.63 18.77 -14.04
C LYS A 52 -6.64 17.90 -13.28
N GLN A 53 -7.58 17.31 -14.02
CA GLN A 53 -8.69 16.54 -13.47
C GLN A 53 -8.24 15.11 -13.13
N GLU A 54 -7.22 14.98 -12.33
CA GLU A 54 -6.76 13.68 -11.81
C GLU A 54 -6.27 13.82 -10.38
N ILE A 55 -6.35 12.73 -9.62
CA ILE A 55 -5.84 12.64 -8.26
C ILE A 55 -5.12 11.32 -8.06
N ALA A 56 -4.01 11.35 -7.34
CA ALA A 56 -3.28 10.15 -6.95
C ALA A 56 -3.87 9.57 -5.66
N VAL A 57 -4.16 8.28 -5.67
CA VAL A 57 -4.58 7.50 -4.50
C VAL A 57 -3.40 6.68 -4.04
N ARG A 58 -2.87 6.98 -2.86
CA ARG A 58 -1.84 6.20 -2.17
C ARG A 58 -2.54 5.10 -1.37
N VAL A 59 -2.24 3.86 -1.67
CA VAL A 59 -2.79 2.73 -0.92
C VAL A 59 -2.33 2.81 0.54
N TYR A 60 -3.27 2.95 1.44
CA TYR A 60 -3.02 3.12 2.87
C TYR A 60 -2.58 1.81 3.52
N GLY A 61 -1.71 1.92 4.52
CA GLY A 61 -1.31 0.78 5.33
C GLY A 61 -0.32 -0.17 4.67
N VAL A 62 0.37 0.25 3.60
CA VAL A 62 1.40 -0.54 2.92
C VAL A 62 2.66 0.27 2.64
N ASP A 63 3.77 -0.45 2.61
CA ASP A 63 5.05 -0.02 2.04
C ASP A 63 5.43 -0.97 0.91
N THR A 64 5.63 -0.43 -0.28
CA THR A 64 6.16 -1.15 -1.43
C THR A 64 7.62 -0.75 -1.67
N PRO A 65 8.43 -1.63 -2.30
CA PRO A 65 9.79 -1.25 -2.70
C PRO A 65 9.75 -0.06 -3.66
N GLU A 66 10.72 0.83 -3.50
CA GLU A 66 10.92 1.94 -4.43
C GLU A 66 11.52 1.44 -5.75
N LYS A 67 11.34 2.22 -6.82
CA LYS A 67 11.87 1.92 -8.15
C LYS A 67 12.67 3.07 -8.74
N SER A 68 13.51 2.74 -9.70
CA SER A 68 14.34 3.69 -10.44
C SER A 68 15.24 4.51 -9.50
N PHE A 69 15.33 5.82 -9.68
CA PHE A 69 16.22 6.70 -8.90
C PHE A 69 15.87 6.78 -7.39
N ARG A 70 14.68 6.31 -6.97
CA ARG A 70 14.29 6.26 -5.55
C ARG A 70 14.70 4.98 -4.85
N ALA A 71 15.01 3.93 -5.60
CA ALA A 71 15.49 2.67 -5.03
C ALA A 71 16.88 2.85 -4.42
N LYS A 72 17.10 2.24 -3.24
CA LYS A 72 18.36 2.33 -2.51
C LYS A 72 19.41 1.31 -2.97
N CYS A 73 18.98 0.32 -3.73
CA CYS A 73 19.82 -0.74 -4.29
C CYS A 73 19.14 -1.39 -5.51
N PRO A 74 19.91 -2.13 -6.36
CA PRO A 74 19.34 -2.82 -7.52
C PRO A 74 18.26 -3.84 -7.17
N GLN A 75 18.34 -4.50 -6.01
CA GLN A 75 17.35 -5.45 -5.53
C GLN A 75 16.01 -4.77 -5.21
N GLU A 76 16.05 -3.61 -4.58
CA GLU A 76 14.86 -2.82 -4.31
C GLU A 76 14.21 -2.34 -5.61
N ASP A 77 15.00 -1.83 -6.57
CA ASP A 77 14.48 -1.42 -7.88
C ASP A 77 13.76 -2.58 -8.59
N ALA A 78 14.38 -3.75 -8.65
CA ALA A 78 13.75 -4.93 -9.27
C ALA A 78 12.42 -5.29 -8.60
N LYS A 79 12.37 -5.27 -7.26
CA LYS A 79 11.13 -5.51 -6.49
C LYS A 79 10.09 -4.42 -6.72
N GLY A 80 10.51 -3.16 -6.80
CA GLY A 80 9.63 -2.02 -7.07
C GLY A 80 9.02 -2.07 -8.47
N GLN A 81 9.80 -2.44 -9.48
CA GLN A 81 9.32 -2.68 -10.85
C GLN A 81 8.29 -3.84 -10.87
N ALA A 82 8.57 -4.93 -10.15
CA ALA A 82 7.65 -6.07 -10.05
C ALA A 82 6.33 -5.68 -9.35
N ALA A 83 6.37 -4.93 -8.26
CA ALA A 83 5.18 -4.43 -7.58
C ALA A 83 4.35 -3.53 -8.48
N SER A 84 5.00 -2.63 -9.23
CA SER A 84 4.32 -1.74 -10.18
C SER A 84 3.68 -2.53 -11.33
N ALA A 85 4.36 -3.54 -11.86
CA ALA A 85 3.84 -4.41 -12.91
C ALA A 85 2.62 -5.22 -12.42
N PHE A 86 2.69 -5.76 -11.20
CA PHE A 86 1.58 -6.46 -10.57
C PHE A 86 0.34 -5.57 -10.46
N THR A 87 0.47 -4.36 -9.93
CA THR A 87 -0.64 -3.41 -9.80
C THR A 87 -1.27 -3.09 -11.16
N LYS A 88 -0.44 -2.82 -12.19
CA LYS A 88 -0.93 -2.59 -13.56
C LYS A 88 -1.71 -3.78 -14.10
N GLU A 89 -1.21 -4.98 -13.89
CA GLU A 89 -1.85 -6.22 -14.33
C GLU A 89 -3.21 -6.43 -13.63
N GLN A 90 -3.29 -6.23 -12.32
CA GLN A 90 -4.55 -6.36 -11.58
C GLN A 90 -5.58 -5.35 -12.06
N ILE A 91 -5.18 -4.10 -12.31
CA ILE A 91 -6.06 -3.06 -12.86
C ILE A 91 -6.57 -3.45 -14.26
N ALA A 92 -5.70 -3.97 -15.12
CA ALA A 92 -6.05 -4.37 -16.48
C ALA A 92 -7.05 -5.54 -16.51
N LYS A 93 -6.94 -6.48 -15.57
CA LYS A 93 -7.82 -7.64 -15.46
C LYS A 93 -9.19 -7.33 -14.86
N ALA A 94 -9.30 -6.26 -14.06
CA ALA A 94 -10.52 -5.94 -13.34
C ALA A 94 -11.59 -5.34 -14.24
N THR A 95 -12.82 -5.82 -14.09
CA THR A 95 -14.01 -5.25 -14.75
C THR A 95 -14.56 -4.09 -13.93
N LYS A 96 -14.82 -4.31 -12.63
CA LYS A 96 -15.33 -3.29 -11.71
C LYS A 96 -14.16 -2.65 -10.96
N LYS A 97 -14.03 -1.34 -11.07
CA LYS A 97 -12.98 -0.56 -10.45
C LYS A 97 -13.60 0.49 -9.55
N GLN A 98 -13.17 0.49 -8.29
CA GLN A 98 -13.64 1.43 -7.27
C GLN A 98 -12.43 1.90 -6.46
N TRP A 99 -12.59 3.00 -5.75
CA TRP A 99 -11.60 3.48 -4.80
C TRP A 99 -12.27 3.86 -3.48
N VAL A 100 -11.51 3.72 -2.41
CA VAL A 100 -11.95 4.11 -1.08
C VAL A 100 -11.16 5.34 -0.67
N LEU A 101 -11.85 6.38 -0.23
CA LEU A 101 -11.23 7.58 0.32
C LEU A 101 -11.18 7.47 1.85
N TYR A 102 -9.99 7.57 2.42
CA TYR A 102 -9.79 7.63 3.86
C TYR A 102 -9.51 9.06 4.33
N ASP A 103 -8.48 9.71 3.77
CA ASP A 103 -8.04 11.03 4.19
C ASP A 103 -7.16 11.69 3.12
N TRP A 104 -6.80 12.96 3.34
CA TRP A 104 -5.71 13.61 2.61
C TRP A 104 -4.36 13.03 3.01
N ASP A 105 -3.48 12.88 2.01
CA ASP A 105 -2.06 12.63 2.31
C ASP A 105 -1.37 13.94 2.71
N LYS A 106 -0.28 13.84 3.44
CA LYS A 106 0.59 14.98 3.77
C LYS A 106 1.20 15.67 2.54
N PHE A 107 1.17 15.02 1.38
CA PHE A 107 1.61 15.58 0.11
C PHE A 107 0.40 16.09 -0.68
N GLY A 108 0.47 17.32 -1.19
CA GLY A 108 -0.58 17.91 -2.00
C GLY A 108 -0.87 17.11 -3.28
N GLY A 109 -2.15 17.07 -3.69
CA GLY A 109 -2.58 16.36 -4.90
C GLY A 109 -2.66 14.83 -4.77
N ARG A 110 -2.54 14.31 -3.55
CA ARG A 110 -2.63 12.89 -3.24
C ARG A 110 -3.54 12.64 -2.04
N VAL A 111 -4.28 11.56 -2.09
CA VAL A 111 -5.14 11.10 -0.99
C VAL A 111 -4.69 9.73 -0.49
N LEU A 112 -5.01 9.43 0.75
CA LEU A 112 -4.88 8.12 1.34
C LEU A 112 -6.17 7.33 1.08
N GLY A 113 -6.06 6.13 0.56
CA GLY A 113 -7.21 5.33 0.21
C GLY A 113 -6.85 3.89 -0.06
N ASP A 114 -7.72 3.22 -0.80
CA ASP A 114 -7.47 1.90 -1.38
C ASP A 114 -8.12 1.83 -2.77
N ILE A 115 -7.70 0.89 -3.57
CA ILE A 115 -8.29 0.57 -4.86
C ILE A 115 -8.97 -0.79 -4.73
N ILE A 116 -10.22 -0.85 -5.14
CA ILE A 116 -11.02 -2.07 -5.08
C ILE A 116 -11.25 -2.56 -6.51
N LEU A 117 -10.77 -3.74 -6.79
CA LEU A 117 -10.79 -4.38 -8.11
C LEU A 117 -11.64 -5.64 -8.03
N ASP A 118 -12.81 -5.64 -8.68
CA ASP A 118 -13.78 -6.74 -8.60
C ASP A 118 -14.07 -7.17 -7.15
N GLY A 119 -14.22 -6.19 -6.24
CA GLY A 119 -14.49 -6.40 -4.83
C GLY A 119 -13.26 -6.75 -3.96
N LYS A 120 -12.06 -6.81 -4.52
CA LYS A 120 -10.81 -7.13 -3.81
C LYS A 120 -9.97 -5.88 -3.57
N SER A 121 -9.48 -5.72 -2.36
CA SER A 121 -8.55 -4.65 -1.96
C SER A 121 -7.19 -4.83 -2.63
N LEU A 122 -6.68 -3.79 -3.29
CA LEU A 122 -5.32 -3.78 -3.83
C LEU A 122 -4.28 -3.90 -2.71
N ARG A 123 -4.53 -3.27 -1.56
CA ARG A 123 -3.70 -3.41 -0.36
C ARG A 123 -3.53 -4.89 0.01
N GLU A 124 -4.62 -5.61 0.14
CA GLU A 124 -4.59 -7.03 0.53
C GLU A 124 -3.90 -7.89 -0.53
N MET A 125 -4.15 -7.62 -1.81
CA MET A 125 -3.49 -8.33 -2.90
C MET A 125 -1.98 -8.11 -2.92
N LEU A 126 -1.50 -6.88 -2.70
CA LEU A 126 -0.08 -6.56 -2.65
C LEU A 126 0.61 -7.29 -1.49
N ILE A 127 0.01 -7.29 -0.31
CA ILE A 127 0.57 -7.97 0.88
C ILE A 127 0.57 -9.49 0.67
N ALA A 128 -0.54 -10.07 0.23
CA ALA A 128 -0.68 -11.50 0.03
C ALA A 128 0.30 -12.08 -0.99
N ASN A 129 0.68 -11.28 -2.00
CA ASN A 129 1.62 -11.69 -3.06
C ASN A 129 3.07 -11.26 -2.78
N GLY A 130 3.37 -10.70 -1.60
CA GLY A 130 4.73 -10.33 -1.20
C GLY A 130 5.28 -9.05 -1.86
N PHE A 131 4.44 -8.26 -2.52
CA PHE A 131 4.83 -6.99 -3.15
C PHE A 131 4.79 -5.79 -2.19
N ALA A 132 4.19 -5.96 -1.03
CA ALA A 132 4.12 -4.93 0.00
C ALA A 132 4.21 -5.53 1.39
N ARG A 133 4.57 -4.69 2.35
CA ARG A 133 4.52 -4.99 3.79
C ARG A 133 3.47 -4.09 4.44
N PRO A 134 2.78 -4.53 5.50
CA PRO A 134 1.98 -3.64 6.34
C PRO A 134 2.85 -2.49 6.86
N TYR A 135 2.35 -1.26 6.75
CA TYR A 135 3.07 -0.05 7.17
C TYR A 135 2.11 1.04 7.60
N PHE A 136 2.28 1.58 8.80
CA PHE A 136 1.41 2.58 9.40
C PHE A 136 2.17 3.80 9.95
N GLY A 137 3.36 4.09 9.41
CA GLY A 137 4.16 5.26 9.78
C GLY A 137 5.34 4.97 10.70
N GLU A 138 5.56 3.71 11.09
CA GLU A 138 6.76 3.26 11.81
C GLU A 138 8.02 3.36 10.95
N ALA A 139 9.18 2.98 11.49
CA ALA A 139 10.41 2.92 10.72
C ALA A 139 10.30 1.88 9.59
N LYS A 140 10.61 2.28 8.35
CA LYS A 140 10.60 1.39 7.20
C LYS A 140 11.71 0.35 7.27
N GLN A 141 11.37 -0.89 6.95
CA GLN A 141 12.33 -1.96 6.77
C GLN A 141 12.98 -1.89 5.38
N SER A 142 14.26 -2.29 5.29
CA SER A 142 14.98 -2.34 4.03
C SER A 142 14.39 -3.37 3.06
N TRP A 143 14.39 -3.04 1.78
CA TRP A 143 14.08 -3.95 0.68
C TRP A 143 15.33 -4.47 -0.03
N CYS A 144 16.52 -4.11 0.46
CA CYS A 144 17.81 -4.42 -0.15
C CYS A 144 18.41 -5.77 0.23
N ASN A 145 17.69 -6.58 0.96
CA ASN A 145 18.18 -7.90 1.39
C ASN A 145 17.45 -9.03 0.70
#